data_b89a7e985b8678f5ce1226a5ad53e60e
#
_entry.id   b89a7e985b8678f5ce1226a5ad53e60e
#
_cell.length_a   1.000
_cell.length_b   1.000
_cell.length_c   1.000
_cell.angle_alpha   90.00
_cell.angle_beta   90.00
_cell.angle_gamma   90.00
#
_symmetry.space_group_name_H-M   'P 1'
#
loop_
_entity.id
_entity.type
_entity.pdbx_description
1 polymer ?
#
loop_
_entity_poly.entity_id
_entity_poly.type
_entity_poly.pdbx_seq_one_letter_code
_entity_poly.pdbx_strand_id
1 'polypeptide(L)'
;MFKLNATRILKSLSIVIVFTAAITLGHGVARADEVFIAGFTNGCFGAGCFAGASATSGGLVFSNSTFSGTTANGFRGIGGNPNPGSNFNNLGSVSLSTAPNTYNTPFTLQVTFTAPQGINGSNQAVFTATITGTVRSDNTGGVFVDFDNTPLLFTFNDSNCEPNPEAQPPSAGSTTCGAGSFSFMVNDVSIDPGQTVSLTGQVIGAQQQTPVPEPASIFLLGSGLVGLGHAARKRFKRSKNG
;
A
#
# COMPACT_ATOMS: atom_id res chain seq x y z
N MET A 1 -18.93 -61.33 -28.73
CA MET A 1 -17.61 -61.12 -28.06
C MET A 1 -17.11 -59.71 -28.44
N PHE A 2 -17.37 -58.72 -27.61
CA PHE A 2 -16.98 -57.33 -27.90
C PHE A 2 -15.51 -57.09 -27.50
N LYS A 3 -14.62 -56.96 -28.47
CA LYS A 3 -13.22 -56.49 -28.23
C LYS A 3 -13.28 -54.98 -27.94
N LEU A 4 -13.30 -54.60 -26.68
CA LEU A 4 -13.09 -53.22 -26.27
C LEU A 4 -11.64 -52.82 -26.67
N ASN A 5 -11.51 -51.81 -27.54
CA ASN A 5 -10.23 -51.28 -27.97
C ASN A 5 -9.59 -50.48 -26.82
N ALA A 6 -8.78 -51.13 -26.00
CA ALA A 6 -8.06 -50.59 -24.84
C ALA A 6 -7.32 -49.27 -25.14
N THR A 7 -6.83 -49.09 -26.36
CA THR A 7 -6.11 -47.91 -26.83
C THR A 7 -6.99 -46.66 -26.93
N ARG A 8 -8.30 -46.78 -27.14
CA ARG A 8 -9.21 -45.63 -27.20
C ARG A 8 -9.60 -45.16 -25.80
N ILE A 9 -9.69 -46.07 -24.84
CA ILE A 9 -9.99 -45.74 -23.43
C ILE A 9 -8.79 -45.07 -22.79
N LEU A 10 -7.57 -45.53 -23.10
CA LEU A 10 -6.34 -44.92 -22.56
C LEU A 10 -6.14 -43.48 -23.03
N LYS A 11 -6.45 -43.16 -24.30
CA LYS A 11 -6.36 -41.78 -24.84
C LYS A 11 -7.38 -40.82 -24.23
N SER A 12 -8.59 -41.29 -23.97
CA SER A 12 -9.60 -40.43 -23.33
C SER A 12 -9.31 -40.19 -21.83
N LEU A 13 -8.74 -41.19 -21.15
CA LEU A 13 -8.36 -41.04 -19.74
C LEU A 13 -7.19 -40.06 -19.57
N SER A 14 -6.20 -40.09 -20.48
CA SER A 14 -5.06 -39.15 -20.45
C SER A 14 -5.49 -37.67 -20.63
N ILE A 15 -6.48 -37.41 -21.48
CA ILE A 15 -6.98 -36.04 -21.70
C ILE A 15 -7.70 -35.52 -20.46
N VAL A 16 -8.46 -36.37 -19.76
CA VAL A 16 -9.17 -35.97 -18.52
C VAL A 16 -8.17 -35.67 -17.40
N ILE A 17 -7.10 -36.45 -17.26
CA ILE A 17 -6.09 -36.23 -16.21
C ILE A 17 -5.29 -34.95 -16.46
N VAL A 18 -4.96 -34.62 -17.70
CA VAL A 18 -4.24 -33.39 -18.04
C VAL A 18 -5.13 -32.16 -17.78
N PHE A 19 -6.45 -32.27 -18.07
CA PHE A 19 -7.38 -31.17 -17.82
C PHE A 19 -7.62 -30.92 -16.32
N THR A 20 -7.74 -31.99 -15.52
CA THR A 20 -7.88 -31.84 -14.05
C THR A 20 -6.61 -31.30 -13.41
N ALA A 21 -5.42 -31.70 -13.86
CA ALA A 21 -4.15 -31.15 -13.36
C ALA A 21 -3.98 -29.65 -13.68
N ALA A 22 -4.44 -29.19 -14.83
CA ALA A 22 -4.37 -27.77 -15.22
C ALA A 22 -5.28 -26.87 -14.36
N ILE A 23 -6.40 -27.40 -13.84
CA ILE A 23 -7.33 -26.63 -13.01
C ILE A 23 -6.81 -26.46 -11.58
N THR A 24 -6.03 -27.38 -11.05
CA THR A 24 -5.53 -27.32 -9.67
C THR A 24 -4.30 -26.43 -9.48
N LEU A 25 -3.62 -26.06 -10.56
CA LEU A 25 -2.40 -25.23 -10.51
C LEU A 25 -2.65 -23.71 -10.53
N GLY A 26 -3.88 -23.26 -10.64
CA GLY A 26 -4.21 -21.86 -10.93
C GLY A 26 -4.87 -21.05 -9.79
N HIS A 27 -4.89 -21.54 -8.55
CA HIS A 27 -5.51 -20.81 -7.44
C HIS A 27 -4.52 -19.90 -6.68
N GLY A 28 -3.67 -19.18 -7.40
CA GLY A 28 -2.92 -18.07 -6.82
C GLY A 28 -3.88 -16.90 -6.55
N VAL A 29 -3.97 -16.44 -5.30
CA VAL A 29 -4.62 -15.16 -5.01
C VAL A 29 -3.80 -14.09 -5.72
N ALA A 30 -4.38 -13.37 -6.68
CA ALA A 30 -3.72 -12.22 -7.25
C ALA A 30 -3.58 -11.16 -6.14
N ARG A 31 -2.37 -10.69 -5.91
CA ARG A 31 -2.07 -9.58 -5.01
C ARG A 31 -1.68 -8.40 -5.87
N ALA A 32 -2.35 -7.27 -5.64
CA ALA A 32 -1.87 -6.00 -6.13
C ALA A 32 -0.91 -5.43 -5.07
N ASP A 33 0.21 -4.91 -5.50
CA ASP A 33 1.17 -4.17 -4.69
C ASP A 33 0.99 -2.65 -4.86
N GLU A 34 -0.03 -2.25 -5.60
CA GLU A 34 -0.48 -0.89 -5.80
C GLU A 34 -1.61 -0.56 -4.82
N VAL A 35 -1.27 0.09 -3.72
CA VAL A 35 -2.21 0.53 -2.67
C VAL A 35 -2.22 2.05 -2.64
N PHE A 36 -3.40 2.66 -2.72
CA PHE A 36 -3.54 4.10 -2.52
C PHE A 36 -3.44 4.44 -1.04
N ILE A 37 -2.47 5.28 -0.69
CA ILE A 37 -2.21 5.75 0.67
C ILE A 37 -2.44 7.25 0.72
N ALA A 38 -3.20 7.72 1.69
CA ALA A 38 -3.39 9.13 1.94
C ALA A 38 -3.49 9.40 3.45
N GLY A 39 -3.16 10.62 3.84
CA GLY A 39 -3.22 11.01 5.24
C GLY A 39 -2.79 12.45 5.48
N PHE A 40 -2.75 12.80 6.75
CA PHE A 40 -2.25 14.08 7.23
C PHE A 40 -1.45 13.90 8.52
N THR A 41 -0.70 14.93 8.88
CA THR A 41 0.14 14.90 10.06
C THR A 41 -0.21 16.02 11.03
N ASN A 42 0.06 15.78 12.30
CA ASN A 42 0.11 16.78 13.37
C ASN A 42 1.40 16.57 14.16
N GLY A 43 1.89 17.59 14.82
CA GLY A 43 3.11 17.46 15.64
C GLY A 43 3.13 18.36 16.83
N CYS A 44 4.04 18.07 17.77
CA CYS A 44 4.27 18.93 18.91
C CYS A 44 5.65 18.70 19.53
N PHE A 45 6.16 19.71 20.24
CA PHE A 45 7.43 19.68 20.95
C PHE A 45 7.21 19.54 22.47
N GLY A 46 8.04 18.78 23.14
CA GLY A 46 8.00 18.56 24.58
C GLY A 46 7.34 17.25 24.99
N ALA A 47 7.65 16.79 26.19
CA ALA A 47 7.07 15.56 26.73
C ALA A 47 5.57 15.75 27.04
N GLY A 48 4.74 14.81 26.59
CA GLY A 48 3.30 14.81 26.87
C GLY A 48 2.52 15.93 26.19
N CYS A 49 3.06 16.54 25.13
CA CYS A 49 2.38 17.57 24.34
C CYS A 49 1.22 17.00 23.52
N PHE A 50 0.32 17.88 23.10
CA PHE A 50 -0.77 17.52 22.19
C PHE A 50 -0.40 17.88 20.75
N ALA A 51 -0.43 16.89 19.87
CA ALA A 51 -0.13 17.08 18.46
C ALA A 51 -1.15 17.99 17.77
N GLY A 52 -0.67 19.03 17.11
CA GLY A 52 -1.47 20.03 16.38
C GLY A 52 -0.93 20.31 14.99
N ALA A 53 -1.67 21.10 14.22
CA ALA A 53 -1.28 21.47 12.86
C ALA A 53 -0.02 22.34 12.82
N SER A 54 0.26 23.07 13.89
CA SER A 54 1.50 23.82 14.08
C SER A 54 1.95 23.76 15.54
N ALA A 55 3.25 23.80 15.76
CA ALA A 55 3.84 23.86 17.09
C ALA A 55 5.13 24.68 17.06
N THR A 56 5.46 25.32 18.20
CA THR A 56 6.68 26.10 18.34
C THR A 56 7.37 25.79 19.67
N SER A 57 8.70 25.74 19.68
CA SER A 57 9.48 25.57 20.90
C SER A 57 10.91 26.05 20.68
N GLY A 58 11.38 27.04 21.45
CA GLY A 58 12.79 27.45 21.48
C GLY A 58 13.40 27.83 20.13
N GLY A 59 12.61 28.33 19.19
CA GLY A 59 13.08 28.65 17.83
C GLY A 59 12.88 27.52 16.81
N LEU A 60 12.32 26.40 17.23
CA LEU A 60 11.79 25.38 16.33
C LEU A 60 10.33 25.68 16.00
N VAL A 61 9.94 25.49 14.74
CA VAL A 61 8.55 25.62 14.29
C VAL A 61 8.21 24.39 13.46
N PHE A 62 7.17 23.67 13.84
CA PHE A 62 6.57 22.61 13.05
C PHE A 62 5.34 23.11 12.31
N SER A 63 5.18 22.72 11.07
CA SER A 63 3.96 22.90 10.27
C SER A 63 3.54 21.56 9.68
N ASN A 64 2.26 21.22 9.80
CA ASN A 64 1.68 19.97 9.32
C ASN A 64 1.66 19.88 7.80
N SER A 65 1.33 18.70 7.30
CA SER A 65 1.15 18.42 5.87
C SER A 65 0.07 17.40 5.62
N THR A 66 -0.29 17.27 4.37
CA THR A 66 -1.06 16.17 3.81
C THR A 66 -0.21 15.41 2.80
N PHE A 67 -0.48 14.13 2.65
CA PHE A 67 0.17 13.30 1.66
C PHE A 67 -0.84 12.35 1.02
N SER A 68 -0.58 12.02 -0.25
CA SER A 68 -1.36 11.02 -0.99
C SER A 68 -0.54 10.40 -2.11
N GLY A 69 -0.95 9.21 -2.53
CA GLY A 69 -0.48 8.57 -3.75
C GLY A 69 -0.46 7.06 -3.67
N THR A 70 -0.29 6.43 -4.82
CA THR A 70 -0.29 4.98 -4.98
C THR A 70 1.11 4.41 -4.83
N THR A 71 1.25 3.29 -4.14
CA THR A 71 2.51 2.53 -4.08
C THR A 71 2.81 1.92 -5.45
N ALA A 72 4.08 1.71 -5.73
CA ALA A 72 4.55 0.96 -6.89
C ALA A 72 5.48 -0.15 -6.40
N ASN A 73 5.20 -1.40 -6.77
CA ASN A 73 5.90 -2.58 -6.24
C ASN A 73 5.91 -2.62 -4.70
N GLY A 74 4.78 -2.23 -4.09
CA GLY A 74 4.64 -2.19 -2.64
C GLY A 74 5.41 -1.09 -1.93
N PHE A 75 5.99 -0.12 -2.65
CA PHE A 75 6.80 0.96 -2.10
C PHE A 75 6.26 2.34 -2.50
N ARG A 76 6.29 3.30 -1.56
CA ARG A 76 6.13 4.72 -1.83
C ARG A 76 6.95 5.58 -0.86
N GLY A 77 7.80 6.44 -1.38
CA GLY A 77 8.41 7.52 -0.63
C GLY A 77 7.40 8.66 -0.39
N ILE A 78 7.39 9.19 0.83
CA ILE A 78 6.62 10.37 1.23
C ILE A 78 7.62 11.46 1.61
N GLY A 79 7.62 12.52 0.84
CA GLY A 79 8.58 13.62 0.99
C GLY A 79 9.24 14.00 -0.31
N GLY A 80 10.07 15.05 -0.27
CA GLY A 80 10.79 15.51 -1.45
C GLY A 80 9.92 16.27 -2.45
N ASN A 81 8.97 17.09 -1.98
CA ASN A 81 8.26 17.99 -2.86
C ASN A 81 9.27 18.91 -3.58
N PRO A 82 9.29 18.92 -4.92
CA PRO A 82 10.22 19.75 -5.69
C PRO A 82 9.99 21.28 -5.53
N ASN A 83 8.85 21.69 -4.94
CA ASN A 83 8.56 23.10 -4.70
C ASN A 83 8.90 23.47 -3.24
N PRO A 84 10.00 24.20 -2.98
CA PRO A 84 10.34 24.69 -1.66
C PRO A 84 9.19 25.52 -1.08
N GLY A 85 8.81 25.24 0.18
CA GLY A 85 7.76 25.97 0.89
C GLY A 85 6.35 25.39 0.76
N SER A 86 6.15 24.34 -0.03
CA SER A 86 4.90 23.60 -0.11
C SER A 86 4.93 22.38 0.83
N ASN A 87 3.98 22.30 1.76
CA ASN A 87 3.81 21.15 2.66
C ASN A 87 2.90 20.06 2.07
N PHE A 88 2.98 19.83 0.77
CA PHE A 88 2.20 18.78 0.10
C PHE A 88 3.08 17.55 -0.18
N ASN A 89 2.53 16.37 0.03
CA ASN A 89 3.23 15.08 -0.12
C ASN A 89 4.49 14.90 0.73
N ASN A 90 4.50 15.50 1.92
CA ASN A 90 5.50 15.23 2.94
C ASN A 90 4.82 15.05 4.31
N LEU A 91 5.57 14.80 5.35
CA LEU A 91 5.06 14.60 6.71
C LEU A 91 5.07 15.89 7.54
N GLY A 92 5.07 17.04 6.90
CA GLY A 92 5.22 18.34 7.51
C GLY A 92 6.61 18.89 7.33
N SER A 93 6.85 20.07 7.90
CA SER A 93 8.16 20.72 7.87
C SER A 93 8.55 21.21 9.25
N VAL A 94 9.85 21.22 9.49
CA VAL A 94 10.44 21.83 10.69
C VAL A 94 11.39 22.94 10.26
N SER A 95 11.19 24.13 10.84
CA SER A 95 12.09 25.28 10.67
C SER A 95 12.91 25.50 11.93
N LEU A 96 14.17 25.89 11.76
CA LEU A 96 15.09 26.20 12.82
C LEU A 96 15.47 27.70 12.76
N SER A 97 15.27 28.40 13.86
CA SER A 97 15.73 29.80 14.01
C SER A 97 17.26 29.91 14.00
N THR A 98 17.76 31.08 13.63
CA THR A 98 19.19 31.43 13.77
C THR A 98 19.57 31.88 15.18
N ALA A 99 18.60 32.05 16.08
CA ALA A 99 18.88 32.46 17.46
C ALA A 99 19.69 31.38 18.20
N PRO A 100 20.78 31.75 18.90
CA PRO A 100 21.59 30.80 19.64
C PRO A 100 20.76 30.03 20.66
N ASN A 101 20.83 28.71 20.60
CA ASN A 101 20.13 27.83 21.53
C ASN A 101 20.74 26.43 21.53
N THR A 102 20.54 25.69 22.63
CA THR A 102 20.88 24.26 22.69
C THR A 102 19.60 23.45 22.86
N TYR A 103 19.48 22.42 22.04
CA TYR A 103 18.28 21.61 21.93
C TYR A 103 18.52 20.21 22.52
N ASN A 104 17.60 19.78 23.34
CA ASN A 104 17.42 18.42 23.81
C ASN A 104 15.93 18.26 24.11
N THR A 105 15.12 18.24 23.08
CA THR A 105 13.68 18.37 23.19
C THR A 105 12.99 17.18 22.52
N PRO A 106 12.09 16.48 23.21
CA PRO A 106 11.25 15.48 22.56
C PRO A 106 10.35 16.13 21.49
N PHE A 107 10.15 15.42 20.40
CA PHE A 107 9.20 15.77 19.36
C PHE A 107 8.28 14.59 19.10
N THR A 108 6.99 14.85 18.97
CA THR A 108 5.99 13.85 18.63
C THR A 108 5.36 14.22 17.29
N LEU A 109 5.41 13.28 16.35
CA LEU A 109 4.72 13.34 15.07
C LEU A 109 3.57 12.34 15.06
N GLN A 110 2.36 12.80 14.89
CA GLN A 110 1.17 11.98 14.70
C GLN A 110 0.83 11.94 13.22
N VAL A 111 0.74 10.76 12.66
CA VAL A 111 0.34 10.50 11.28
C VAL A 111 -1.05 9.86 11.31
N THR A 112 -2.02 10.46 10.64
CA THR A 112 -3.38 9.92 10.51
C THR A 112 -3.62 9.52 9.07
N PHE A 113 -3.90 8.25 8.83
CA PHE A 113 -4.22 7.73 7.51
C PHE A 113 -5.72 7.93 7.21
N THR A 114 -6.02 8.44 6.02
CA THR A 114 -7.39 8.59 5.50
C THR A 114 -7.68 7.60 4.38
N ALA A 115 -6.63 6.99 3.82
CA ALA A 115 -6.69 5.86 2.89
C ALA A 115 -5.47 4.94 3.15
N PRO A 116 -5.62 3.61 2.95
CA PRO A 116 -6.86 2.91 2.58
C PRO A 116 -7.92 2.97 3.69
N GLN A 117 -9.17 2.74 3.31
CA GLN A 117 -10.27 2.67 4.27
C GLN A 117 -10.22 1.35 5.05
N GLY A 118 -10.91 1.30 6.18
CA GLY A 118 -11.04 0.06 6.96
C GLY A 118 -9.75 -0.41 7.62
N ILE A 119 -8.84 0.50 7.99
CA ILE A 119 -7.66 0.15 8.79
C ILE A 119 -8.11 -0.48 10.10
N ASN A 120 -7.59 -1.66 10.40
CA ASN A 120 -7.88 -2.40 11.61
C ASN A 120 -7.23 -1.75 12.83
N GLY A 121 -8.02 -1.47 13.86
CA GLY A 121 -7.55 -0.79 15.06
C GLY A 121 -7.48 0.73 14.86
N SER A 122 -6.31 1.33 15.09
CA SER A 122 -6.11 2.78 14.92
C SER A 122 -5.58 3.10 13.52
N ASN A 123 -6.18 4.08 12.86
CA ASN A 123 -5.64 4.67 11.63
C ASN A 123 -4.58 5.75 11.93
N GLN A 124 -4.16 5.87 13.18
CA GLN A 124 -3.15 6.82 13.63
C GLN A 124 -1.89 6.08 14.07
N ALA A 125 -0.75 6.63 13.69
CA ALA A 125 0.57 6.26 14.18
C ALA A 125 1.19 7.45 14.90
N VAL A 126 1.88 7.16 16.00
CA VAL A 126 2.62 8.16 16.75
C VAL A 126 4.10 7.79 16.69
N PHE A 127 4.90 8.70 16.14
CA PHE A 127 6.34 8.61 16.08
C PHE A 127 6.95 9.61 17.04
N THR A 128 7.86 9.16 17.86
CA THR A 128 8.61 10.02 18.79
C THR A 128 10.03 10.21 18.27
N ALA A 129 10.55 11.41 18.42
CA ALA A 129 11.91 11.76 18.09
C ALA A 129 12.55 12.52 19.26
N THR A 130 13.87 12.51 19.29
CA THR A 130 14.66 13.43 20.13
C THR A 130 15.33 14.44 19.21
N ILE A 131 15.09 15.73 19.45
CA ILE A 131 15.77 16.82 18.75
C ILE A 131 16.97 17.23 19.56
N THR A 132 18.16 17.02 19.03
CA THR A 132 19.43 17.37 19.67
C THR A 132 20.25 18.29 18.78
N GLY A 133 21.05 19.17 19.38
CA GLY A 133 21.96 20.02 18.64
C GLY A 133 22.14 21.39 19.29
N THR A 134 22.88 22.25 18.59
CA THR A 134 23.19 23.62 19.08
C THR A 134 23.28 24.58 17.89
N VAL A 135 22.61 25.71 18.02
CA VAL A 135 22.80 26.87 17.16
C VAL A 135 23.69 27.87 17.92
N ARG A 136 24.82 28.25 17.32
CA ARG A 136 25.76 29.20 17.89
C ARG A 136 25.46 30.64 17.46
N SER A 137 26.08 31.59 18.16
CA SER A 137 25.91 33.04 17.89
C SER A 137 26.43 33.46 16.51
N ASP A 138 27.27 32.68 15.89
CA ASP A 138 27.79 32.86 14.53
C ASP A 138 26.95 32.17 13.45
N ASN A 139 25.76 31.71 13.81
CA ASN A 139 24.84 30.93 12.97
C ASN A 139 25.38 29.57 12.50
N THR A 140 26.41 29.04 13.16
CA THR A 140 26.90 27.69 12.90
C THR A 140 26.23 26.65 13.78
N GLY A 141 26.36 25.38 13.42
CA GLY A 141 25.71 24.23 14.08
C GLY A 141 24.43 23.82 13.39
N GLY A 142 23.49 23.33 14.15
CA GLY A 142 22.22 22.83 13.65
C GLY A 142 21.59 21.85 14.63
N VAL A 143 20.50 21.23 14.23
CA VAL A 143 19.81 20.19 14.99
C VAL A 143 19.63 18.92 14.17
N PHE A 144 19.58 17.80 14.87
CA PHE A 144 19.24 16.50 14.34
C PHE A 144 17.94 16.03 15.00
N VAL A 145 16.99 15.58 14.19
CA VAL A 145 15.73 14.97 14.61
C VAL A 145 15.86 13.49 14.40
N ASP A 146 16.02 12.76 15.50
CA ASP A 146 16.28 11.32 15.56
C ASP A 146 14.98 10.59 15.89
N PHE A 147 14.31 10.01 14.89
CA PHE A 147 13.10 9.24 15.03
C PHE A 147 13.39 7.76 15.35
N ASP A 148 12.47 7.12 16.04
CA ASP A 148 12.42 5.66 16.01
C ASP A 148 11.98 5.21 14.61
N ASN A 149 12.97 4.75 13.84
CA ASN A 149 12.78 4.33 12.44
C ASN A 149 12.18 2.92 12.33
N THR A 150 11.64 2.34 13.41
CA THR A 150 10.99 1.04 13.40
C THR A 150 9.70 1.11 12.58
N PRO A 151 9.56 0.28 11.51
CA PRO A 151 8.36 0.29 10.71
C PRO A 151 7.13 -0.17 11.50
N LEU A 152 6.05 0.58 11.45
CA LEU A 152 4.76 0.23 12.02
C LEU A 152 3.88 -0.45 10.97
N LEU A 153 3.38 -1.65 11.28
CA LEU A 153 2.53 -2.44 10.40
C LEU A 153 1.06 -2.02 10.55
N PHE A 154 0.42 -1.74 9.43
CA PHE A 154 -1.01 -1.51 9.30
C PHE A 154 -1.64 -2.61 8.47
N THR A 155 -2.80 -3.09 8.90
CA THR A 155 -3.67 -3.97 8.11
C THR A 155 -4.99 -3.27 7.87
N PHE A 156 -5.60 -3.52 6.73
CA PHE A 156 -6.86 -2.90 6.36
C PHE A 156 -7.78 -3.90 5.65
N ASN A 157 -9.07 -3.61 5.68
CA ASN A 157 -10.08 -4.33 4.92
C ASN A 157 -11.05 -3.32 4.32
N ASP A 158 -10.67 -2.80 3.14
CA ASP A 158 -11.49 -1.84 2.44
C ASP A 158 -12.66 -2.54 1.74
N SER A 159 -13.85 -2.37 2.29
CA SER A 159 -15.10 -2.91 1.73
C SER A 159 -15.86 -1.90 0.85
N ASN A 160 -15.42 -0.65 0.81
CA ASN A 160 -16.16 0.44 0.17
C ASN A 160 -15.85 0.64 -1.30
N CYS A 161 -15.02 -0.17 -1.92
CA CYS A 161 -14.79 -0.24 -3.37
C CYS A 161 -14.83 1.10 -4.12
N GLU A 162 -14.21 2.14 -3.57
CA GLU A 162 -14.11 3.42 -4.26
C GLU A 162 -13.12 3.30 -5.44
N PRO A 163 -13.47 3.86 -6.61
CA PRO A 163 -12.53 3.89 -7.72
C PRO A 163 -11.29 4.70 -7.33
N ASN A 164 -10.10 4.16 -7.58
CA ASN A 164 -8.84 4.88 -7.35
C ASN A 164 -8.82 6.18 -8.18
N PRO A 165 -8.84 7.37 -7.54
CA PRO A 165 -8.92 8.63 -8.28
C PRO A 165 -7.65 8.96 -9.09
N GLU A 166 -6.53 8.28 -8.80
CA GLU A 166 -5.28 8.44 -9.53
C GLU A 166 -5.07 7.40 -10.64
N ALA A 167 -5.95 6.40 -10.76
CA ALA A 167 -5.91 5.45 -11.87
C ALA A 167 -6.26 6.17 -13.18
N GLN A 168 -5.30 6.41 -14.02
CA GLN A 168 -5.45 7.10 -15.29
C GLN A 168 -5.07 6.20 -16.47
N PRO A 169 -5.93 6.04 -17.50
CA PRO A 169 -7.38 6.22 -17.51
C PRO A 169 -8.09 5.12 -16.71
N PRO A 170 -9.35 5.27 -16.33
CA PRO A 170 -10.06 4.21 -15.63
C PRO A 170 -10.17 2.99 -16.55
N SER A 171 -9.20 2.11 -16.46
CA SER A 171 -9.40 0.75 -16.95
C SER A 171 -10.51 0.18 -16.10
N ALA A 172 -11.63 -0.12 -16.72
CA ALA A 172 -12.80 -0.69 -16.06
C ALA A 172 -12.34 -1.86 -15.18
N GLY A 173 -12.37 -1.68 -13.84
CA GLY A 173 -12.01 -2.72 -12.88
C GLY A 173 -10.96 -2.38 -11.83
N SER A 174 -10.32 -1.21 -11.85
CA SER A 174 -9.40 -0.82 -10.77
C SER A 174 -10.17 -0.25 -9.57
N THR A 175 -10.82 -1.11 -8.82
CA THR A 175 -11.38 -0.78 -7.51
C THR A 175 -10.36 -1.19 -6.45
N THR A 176 -9.97 -0.26 -5.58
CA THR A 176 -9.07 -0.52 -4.45
C THR A 176 -9.83 -1.20 -3.31
N CYS A 177 -10.48 -2.34 -3.60
CA CYS A 177 -11.20 -3.10 -2.58
C CYS A 177 -10.38 -4.30 -2.14
N GLY A 178 -10.51 -4.65 -0.88
CA GLY A 178 -10.00 -5.90 -0.33
C GLY A 178 -9.17 -5.72 0.92
N ALA A 179 -8.78 -6.84 1.48
CA ALA A 179 -7.89 -6.88 2.62
C ALA A 179 -6.44 -6.67 2.18
N GLY A 180 -5.69 -5.93 2.98
CA GLY A 180 -4.29 -5.67 2.68
C GLY A 180 -3.49 -5.27 3.90
N SER A 181 -2.23 -4.94 3.64
CA SER A 181 -1.31 -4.44 4.67
C SER A 181 -0.25 -3.53 4.07
N PHE A 182 0.31 -2.68 4.88
CA PHE A 182 1.51 -1.90 4.59
C PHE A 182 2.27 -1.61 5.88
N SER A 183 3.56 -1.37 5.77
CA SER A 183 4.37 -0.83 6.86
C SER A 183 4.75 0.61 6.56
N PHE A 184 4.80 1.42 7.59
CA PHE A 184 5.12 2.85 7.48
C PHE A 184 6.22 3.21 8.47
N MET A 185 7.17 4.04 8.03
CA MET A 185 8.25 4.56 8.86
C MET A 185 8.56 6.01 8.52
N VAL A 186 9.15 6.73 9.47
CA VAL A 186 9.60 8.12 9.33
C VAL A 186 11.13 8.13 9.27
N ASN A 187 11.70 9.04 8.49
CA ASN A 187 13.14 9.20 8.35
C ASN A 187 13.66 10.31 9.26
N ASP A 188 14.90 10.15 9.70
CA ASP A 188 15.65 11.20 10.42
C ASP A 188 15.93 12.40 9.51
N VAL A 189 16.16 13.55 10.15
CA VAL A 189 16.47 14.76 9.40
C VAL A 189 17.43 15.69 10.17
N SER A 190 18.34 16.32 9.43
CA SER A 190 19.19 17.40 9.94
C SER A 190 18.69 18.75 9.44
N ILE A 191 18.77 19.78 10.29
CA ILE A 191 18.28 21.13 10.01
C ILE A 191 19.36 22.14 10.37
N ASP A 192 19.82 22.91 9.38
CA ASP A 192 20.75 24.01 9.61
C ASP A 192 20.03 25.28 10.10
N PRO A 193 20.70 26.16 10.83
CA PRO A 193 20.12 27.41 11.31
C PRO A 193 19.52 28.27 10.17
N GLY A 194 18.31 28.74 10.38
CA GLY A 194 17.57 29.53 9.39
C GLY A 194 16.94 28.73 8.26
N GLN A 195 17.06 27.41 8.26
CA GLN A 195 16.48 26.54 7.24
C GLN A 195 15.13 25.94 7.67
N THR A 196 14.37 25.57 6.67
CA THR A 196 13.14 24.75 6.79
C THR A 196 13.35 23.48 6.00
N VAL A 197 13.12 22.33 6.64
CA VAL A 197 13.27 21.00 6.02
C VAL A 197 11.97 20.24 6.12
N SER A 198 11.64 19.49 5.08
CA SER A 198 10.48 18.59 5.08
C SER A 198 10.81 17.31 5.85
N LEU A 199 9.89 16.89 6.70
CA LEU A 199 9.89 15.55 7.27
C LEU A 199 9.46 14.55 6.19
N THR A 200 10.18 13.45 6.11
CA THR A 200 9.96 12.42 5.08
C THR A 200 9.70 11.07 5.72
N GLY A 201 9.12 10.17 4.96
CA GLY A 201 8.85 8.81 5.39
C GLY A 201 8.67 7.90 4.19
N GLN A 202 8.32 6.65 4.47
CA GLN A 202 8.06 5.69 3.41
C GLN A 202 7.05 4.63 3.81
N VAL A 203 6.30 4.20 2.82
CA VAL A 203 5.45 3.01 2.84
C VAL A 203 6.23 1.88 2.19
N ILE A 204 6.26 0.72 2.83
CA ILE A 204 6.96 -0.48 2.36
C ILE A 204 6.08 -1.71 2.52
N GLY A 205 6.26 -2.68 1.62
CA GLY A 205 5.56 -3.96 1.67
C GLY A 205 4.05 -3.84 1.51
N ALA A 206 3.55 -2.77 0.86
CA ALA A 206 2.14 -2.60 0.61
C ALA A 206 1.62 -3.72 -0.31
N GLN A 207 0.54 -4.36 0.12
CA GLN A 207 -0.11 -5.46 -0.59
C GLN A 207 -1.61 -5.39 -0.37
N GLN A 208 -2.36 -5.63 -1.43
CA GLN A 208 -3.81 -5.71 -1.39
C GLN A 208 -4.28 -6.97 -2.10
N GLN A 209 -5.23 -7.68 -1.50
CA GLN A 209 -5.92 -8.79 -2.15
C GLN A 209 -6.99 -8.19 -3.06
N THR A 210 -6.78 -8.25 -4.36
CA THR A 210 -7.83 -7.92 -5.31
C THR A 210 -8.77 -9.12 -5.45
N PRO A 211 -10.10 -8.93 -5.39
CA PRO A 211 -11.02 -9.97 -5.80
C PRO A 211 -10.70 -10.34 -7.24
N VAL A 212 -10.17 -11.53 -7.45
CA VAL A 212 -9.97 -12.03 -8.82
C VAL A 212 -11.37 -12.30 -9.36
N PRO A 213 -11.81 -11.61 -10.43
CA PRO A 213 -13.02 -12.01 -11.12
C PRO A 213 -12.88 -13.48 -11.45
N GLU A 214 -13.86 -14.30 -11.06
CA GLU A 214 -13.83 -15.74 -11.35
C GLU A 214 -13.50 -15.88 -12.84
N PRO A 215 -12.40 -16.56 -13.18
CA PRO A 215 -11.92 -16.51 -14.55
C PRO A 215 -13.04 -16.99 -15.46
N ALA A 216 -13.22 -16.30 -16.59
CA ALA A 216 -14.10 -16.73 -17.67
C ALA A 216 -13.86 -18.22 -18.08
N SER A 217 -12.77 -18.81 -17.58
CA SER A 217 -12.45 -20.23 -17.59
C SER A 217 -13.56 -21.10 -16.98
N ILE A 218 -14.33 -20.67 -15.97
CA ILE A 218 -15.48 -21.45 -15.48
C ILE A 218 -16.58 -21.46 -16.52
N PHE A 219 -16.84 -20.34 -17.19
CA PHE A 219 -17.77 -20.27 -18.31
C PHE A 219 -17.25 -21.05 -19.52
N LEU A 220 -15.94 -20.98 -19.80
CA LEU A 220 -15.32 -21.72 -20.88
C LEU A 220 -15.30 -23.22 -20.60
N LEU A 221 -15.02 -23.62 -19.37
CA LEU A 221 -15.08 -25.02 -18.92
C LEU A 221 -16.53 -25.54 -18.98
N GLY A 222 -17.48 -24.79 -18.47
CA GLY A 222 -18.90 -25.14 -18.51
C GLY A 222 -19.41 -25.28 -19.94
N SER A 223 -19.11 -24.33 -20.80
CA SER A 223 -19.51 -24.36 -22.23
C SER A 223 -18.79 -25.49 -22.99
N GLY A 224 -17.52 -25.74 -22.69
CA GLY A 224 -16.75 -26.86 -23.25
C GLY A 224 -17.33 -28.23 -22.88
N LEU A 225 -17.71 -28.42 -21.62
CA LEU A 225 -18.36 -29.66 -21.14
C LEU A 225 -19.73 -29.89 -21.78
N VAL A 226 -20.54 -28.86 -21.93
CA VAL A 226 -21.83 -28.92 -22.62
C VAL A 226 -21.63 -29.28 -24.10
N GLY A 227 -20.64 -28.69 -24.76
CA GLY A 227 -20.28 -28.98 -26.15
C GLY A 227 -19.82 -30.43 -26.35
N LEU A 228 -18.98 -30.95 -25.45
CA LEU A 228 -18.52 -32.33 -25.48
C LEU A 228 -19.67 -33.32 -25.20
N GLY A 229 -20.55 -33.03 -24.24
CA GLY A 229 -21.72 -33.84 -23.96
C GLY A 229 -22.69 -33.93 -25.15
N HIS A 230 -22.89 -32.81 -25.86
CA HIS A 230 -23.72 -32.78 -27.08
C HIS A 230 -23.09 -33.58 -28.24
N ALA A 231 -21.78 -33.45 -28.45
CA ALA A 231 -21.06 -34.21 -29.47
C ALA A 231 -21.05 -35.74 -29.19
N ALA A 232 -20.90 -36.13 -27.93
CA ALA A 232 -20.97 -37.52 -27.51
C ALA A 232 -22.38 -38.11 -27.77
N ARG A 233 -23.42 -37.40 -27.39
CA ARG A 233 -24.83 -37.84 -27.60
C ARG A 233 -25.16 -38.03 -29.09
N LYS A 234 -24.64 -37.19 -29.97
CA LYS A 234 -24.81 -37.29 -31.43
C LYS A 234 -24.12 -38.52 -32.03
N ARG A 235 -22.96 -38.93 -31.50
CA ARG A 235 -22.26 -40.15 -31.90
C ARG A 235 -22.97 -41.43 -31.47
N PHE A 236 -23.51 -41.48 -30.27
CA PHE A 236 -24.29 -42.62 -29.76
C PHE A 236 -25.57 -42.84 -30.54
N LYS A 237 -26.28 -41.81 -30.99
CA LYS A 237 -27.47 -41.97 -31.85
C LYS A 237 -27.17 -42.51 -33.24
N ARG A 238 -25.99 -42.20 -33.84
CA ARG A 238 -25.61 -42.75 -35.14
C ARG A 238 -25.23 -44.22 -35.09
N SER A 239 -24.72 -44.72 -33.97
CA SER A 239 -24.33 -46.13 -33.81
C SER A 239 -25.50 -47.07 -33.59
N LYS A 240 -26.74 -46.57 -33.30
CA LYS A 240 -27.95 -47.40 -33.11
C LYS A 240 -28.75 -47.60 -34.41
N ASN A 241 -28.51 -46.84 -35.47
CA ASN A 241 -29.27 -46.83 -36.71
C ASN A 241 -28.45 -47.34 -37.91
N GLY A 242 -27.34 -48.01 -37.72
CA GLY A 242 -26.55 -48.77 -38.68
C GLY A 242 -26.31 -50.18 -38.11
#